data_b6eccd3aebea6bc0517f84342274928b
#
_entry.id   b6eccd3aebea6bc0517f84342274928b
#
_cell.length_a   1.000
_cell.length_b   1.000
_cell.length_c   1.000
_cell.angle_alpha   90.00
_cell.angle_beta   90.00
_cell.angle_gamma   90.00
#
_symmetry.space_group_name_H-M   'P 1'
#
loop_
_entity.id
_entity.type
_entity.pdbx_description
1 polymer ?
#
loop_
_entity_poly.entity_id
_entity_poly.type
_entity_poly.pdbx_seq_one_letter_code
_entity_poly.pdbx_strand_id
1 'polypeptide(L)'
;KRQLETLPHREFQCGVGEIAKYHFLGGGRLDELPIDERVAACVQIKADVVMADEREGGRRAILNYGHTLAHAIETAGAYDLRHGEAVAIGIRYAAEIARRLGRIDDDRVAEHERVLATYELPTTVPEQLTDTELMDLFSRDKKAIDGVTFVLDGPNGVETVVGIDPEVLA
;
A
#
# COMPACT_ATOMS: atom_id res chain seq x y z
N LYS A 1 -13.38 -3.77 -20.62
CA LYS A 1 -12.27 -3.51 -21.58
C LYS A 1 -12.40 -2.16 -22.29
N ARG A 2 -13.50 -1.86 -23.00
CA ARG A 2 -13.66 -0.61 -23.78
C ARG A 2 -13.42 0.68 -22.97
N GLN A 3 -13.85 0.73 -21.69
CA GLN A 3 -13.63 1.91 -20.85
C GLN A 3 -12.15 2.12 -20.49
N LEU A 4 -11.38 1.06 -20.37
CA LEU A 4 -9.94 1.15 -20.09
C LEU A 4 -9.13 1.60 -21.32
N GLU A 5 -9.61 1.32 -22.53
CA GLU A 5 -8.95 1.71 -23.79
C GLU A 5 -8.93 3.23 -24.02
N THR A 6 -9.88 3.95 -23.43
CA THR A 6 -10.01 5.41 -23.53
C THR A 6 -9.50 6.15 -22.29
N LEU A 7 -9.05 5.43 -21.28
CA LEU A 7 -8.54 6.02 -20.04
C LEU A 7 -7.16 6.65 -20.30
N PRO A 8 -6.91 7.90 -19.88
CA PRO A 8 -5.58 8.49 -19.92
C PRO A 8 -4.57 7.58 -19.21
N HIS A 9 -3.35 7.46 -19.75
CA HIS A 9 -2.33 6.54 -19.24
C HIS A 9 -2.10 6.72 -17.74
N ARG A 10 -2.00 7.96 -17.26
CA ARG A 10 -1.77 8.26 -15.84
C ARG A 10 -2.93 7.82 -14.93
N GLU A 11 -4.17 7.90 -15.41
CA GLU A 11 -5.32 7.39 -14.66
C GLU A 11 -5.36 5.85 -14.64
N PHE A 12 -4.89 5.23 -15.72
CA PHE A 12 -4.69 3.78 -15.75
C PHE A 12 -3.62 3.35 -14.75
N GLN A 13 -2.46 4.03 -14.71
CA GLN A 13 -1.40 3.79 -13.73
C GLN A 13 -1.90 3.99 -12.30
N CYS A 14 -2.71 5.01 -12.03
CA CYS A 14 -3.35 5.19 -10.74
C CYS A 14 -4.20 3.97 -10.35
N GLY A 15 -4.99 3.43 -11.28
CA GLY A 15 -5.78 2.21 -11.05
C GLY A 15 -4.92 0.97 -10.79
N VAL A 16 -3.80 0.81 -11.50
CA VAL A 16 -2.92 -0.37 -11.28
C VAL A 16 -2.13 -0.29 -9.98
N GLY A 17 -1.96 0.89 -9.37
CA GLY A 17 -1.45 1.02 -8.00
C GLY A 17 -2.31 0.25 -6.99
N GLU A 18 -3.63 0.35 -7.13
CA GLU A 18 -4.55 -0.46 -6.32
C GLU A 18 -4.45 -1.96 -6.64
N ILE A 19 -4.31 -2.34 -7.92
CA ILE A 19 -4.12 -3.75 -8.30
C ILE A 19 -2.84 -4.32 -7.66
N ALA A 20 -1.75 -3.56 -7.65
CA ALA A 20 -0.50 -3.95 -7.00
C ALA A 20 -0.70 -4.26 -5.51
N LYS A 21 -1.51 -3.48 -4.80
CA LYS A 21 -1.89 -3.76 -3.42
C LYS A 21 -2.54 -5.13 -3.26
N TYR A 22 -3.50 -5.48 -4.13
CA TYR A 22 -4.22 -6.76 -4.04
C TYR A 22 -3.34 -7.98 -4.33
N HIS A 23 -2.22 -7.80 -5.05
CA HIS A 23 -1.22 -8.87 -5.19
C HIS A 23 -0.79 -9.39 -3.81
N PHE A 24 -0.55 -8.49 -2.86
CA PHE A 24 -0.11 -8.82 -1.49
C PHE A 24 -1.26 -9.18 -0.54
N LEU A 25 -2.51 -8.86 -0.88
CA LEU A 25 -3.69 -9.19 -0.08
C LEU A 25 -4.30 -10.57 -0.40
N GLY A 26 -3.50 -11.46 -1.00
CA GLY A 26 -3.91 -12.82 -1.34
C GLY A 26 -4.19 -13.06 -2.82
N GLY A 27 -3.97 -12.06 -3.67
CA GLY A 27 -4.13 -12.17 -5.13
C GLY A 27 -3.04 -12.99 -5.82
N GLY A 28 -1.92 -13.24 -5.12
CA GLY A 28 -0.80 -13.96 -5.71
C GLY A 28 -0.27 -13.23 -6.94
N ARG A 29 -0.01 -13.96 -8.03
CA ARG A 29 0.60 -13.41 -9.25
C ARG A 29 -0.41 -12.72 -10.19
N LEU A 30 -1.09 -11.68 -9.69
CA LEU A 30 -2.03 -10.89 -10.50
C LEU A 30 -1.38 -10.26 -11.73
N ASP A 31 -0.10 -9.93 -11.66
CA ASP A 31 0.69 -9.33 -12.74
C ASP A 31 0.82 -10.25 -13.96
N GLU A 32 0.56 -11.55 -13.84
CA GLU A 32 0.56 -12.52 -14.96
C GLU A 32 -0.80 -12.66 -15.66
N LEU A 33 -1.87 -12.14 -15.03
CA LEU A 33 -3.22 -12.29 -15.57
C LEU A 33 -3.57 -11.19 -16.60
N PRO A 34 -4.50 -11.41 -17.51
CA PRO A 34 -5.13 -10.36 -18.30
C PRO A 34 -5.82 -9.33 -17.39
N ILE A 35 -5.91 -8.08 -17.83
CA ILE A 35 -6.41 -6.96 -17.00
C ILE A 35 -7.84 -7.18 -16.48
N ASP A 36 -8.71 -7.79 -17.26
CA ASP A 36 -10.08 -8.11 -16.84
C ASP A 36 -10.11 -9.15 -15.72
N GLU A 37 -9.24 -10.16 -15.78
CA GLU A 37 -9.09 -11.17 -14.72
C GLU A 37 -8.46 -10.57 -13.46
N ARG A 38 -7.47 -9.68 -13.60
CA ARG A 38 -6.91 -8.91 -12.47
C ARG A 38 -7.98 -8.13 -11.73
N VAL A 39 -8.80 -7.38 -12.48
CA VAL A 39 -9.88 -6.58 -11.89
C VAL A 39 -10.90 -7.48 -11.20
N ALA A 40 -11.30 -8.59 -11.81
CA ALA A 40 -12.22 -9.54 -11.21
C ALA A 40 -11.68 -10.14 -9.90
N ALA A 41 -10.39 -10.52 -9.90
CA ALA A 41 -9.72 -11.04 -8.70
C ALA A 41 -9.66 -9.99 -7.57
N CYS A 42 -9.30 -8.74 -7.89
CA CYS A 42 -9.29 -7.65 -6.91
C CYS A 42 -10.68 -7.39 -6.31
N VAL A 43 -11.74 -7.41 -7.13
CA VAL A 43 -13.12 -7.25 -6.66
C VAL A 43 -13.50 -8.40 -5.72
N GLN A 44 -13.14 -9.64 -6.06
CA GLN A 44 -13.42 -10.80 -5.23
C GLN A 44 -12.70 -10.72 -3.89
N ILE A 45 -11.39 -10.43 -3.88
CA ILE A 45 -10.60 -10.28 -2.65
C ILE A 45 -11.21 -9.19 -1.76
N LYS A 46 -11.56 -8.03 -2.34
CA LYS A 46 -12.21 -6.95 -1.59
C LYS A 46 -13.54 -7.40 -0.99
N ALA A 47 -14.37 -8.08 -1.77
CA ALA A 47 -15.66 -8.57 -1.30
C ALA A 47 -15.48 -9.56 -0.14
N ASP A 48 -14.54 -10.51 -0.24
CA ASP A 48 -14.26 -11.49 0.80
C ASP A 48 -13.80 -10.82 2.12
N VAL A 49 -12.92 -9.82 2.02
CA VAL A 49 -12.44 -9.06 3.18
C VAL A 49 -13.58 -8.28 3.83
N VAL A 50 -14.41 -7.59 3.04
CA VAL A 50 -15.55 -6.80 3.55
C VAL A 50 -16.62 -7.71 4.15
N MET A 51 -16.96 -8.84 3.51
CA MET A 51 -17.91 -9.80 4.06
C MET A 51 -17.45 -10.43 5.38
N ALA A 52 -16.13 -10.65 5.51
CA ALA A 52 -15.56 -11.20 6.74
C ALA A 52 -15.48 -10.17 7.89
N ASP A 53 -15.53 -8.87 7.59
CA ASP A 53 -15.43 -7.78 8.56
C ASP A 53 -16.21 -6.54 8.09
N GLU A 54 -17.53 -6.65 8.07
CA GLU A 54 -18.44 -5.60 7.61
C GLU A 54 -18.34 -4.32 8.48
N ARG A 55 -18.03 -4.47 9.76
CA ARG A 55 -18.01 -3.38 10.76
C ARG A 55 -16.63 -2.80 11.05
N GLU A 56 -15.62 -3.15 10.25
CA GLU A 56 -14.22 -2.73 10.45
C GLU A 56 -13.65 -3.07 11.85
N GLY A 57 -13.93 -4.30 12.31
CA GLY A 57 -13.46 -4.79 13.61
C GLY A 57 -11.96 -5.16 13.65
N GLY A 58 -11.28 -5.15 12.53
CA GLY A 58 -9.84 -5.46 12.47
C GLY A 58 -9.36 -5.95 11.09
N ARG A 59 -9.93 -7.04 10.54
CA ARG A 59 -9.46 -7.64 9.28
C ARG A 59 -9.57 -6.70 8.08
N ARG A 60 -10.60 -5.87 8.03
CA ARG A 60 -10.80 -4.92 6.92
C ARG A 60 -9.70 -3.88 6.83
N ALA A 61 -8.97 -3.62 7.92
CA ALA A 61 -7.85 -2.70 7.93
C ALA A 61 -6.74 -3.08 6.94
N ILE A 62 -6.61 -4.37 6.55
CA ILE A 62 -5.61 -4.80 5.55
C ILE A 62 -5.80 -4.13 4.18
N LEU A 63 -7.00 -3.67 3.85
CA LEU A 63 -7.26 -2.89 2.63
C LEU A 63 -6.51 -1.56 2.59
N ASN A 64 -6.01 -1.10 3.75
CA ASN A 64 -5.18 0.10 3.88
C ASN A 64 -3.68 -0.18 3.73
N TYR A 65 -3.28 -1.34 3.18
CA TYR A 65 -1.87 -1.61 2.89
C TYR A 65 -1.27 -0.52 2.00
N GLY A 66 -0.18 0.11 2.44
CA GLY A 66 0.44 1.26 1.78
C GLY A 66 -0.24 2.62 2.04
N HIS A 67 -1.46 2.65 2.59
CA HIS A 67 -2.23 3.89 2.71
C HIS A 67 -1.76 4.83 3.82
N THR A 68 -1.07 4.34 4.85
CA THR A 68 -0.57 5.21 5.94
C THR A 68 0.37 6.29 5.39
N LEU A 69 1.38 5.90 4.59
CA LEU A 69 2.27 6.86 3.93
C LEU A 69 1.58 7.58 2.77
N ALA A 70 0.74 6.88 1.99
CA ALA A 70 0.03 7.52 0.88
C ALA A 70 -0.79 8.73 1.35
N HIS A 71 -1.58 8.59 2.41
CA HIS A 71 -2.35 9.70 2.99
C HIS A 71 -1.46 10.82 3.55
N ALA A 72 -0.29 10.48 4.11
CA ALA A 72 0.67 11.49 4.54
C ALA A 72 1.20 12.30 3.34
N ILE A 73 1.57 11.65 2.25
CA ILE A 73 2.00 12.28 0.99
C ILE A 73 0.88 13.17 0.42
N GLU A 74 -0.34 12.65 0.33
CA GLU A 74 -1.50 13.39 -0.18
C GLU A 74 -1.83 14.61 0.70
N THR A 75 -1.71 14.47 2.02
CA THR A 75 -1.96 15.56 2.98
C THR A 75 -0.90 16.65 2.90
N ALA A 76 0.36 16.29 2.69
CA ALA A 76 1.45 17.24 2.45
C ALA A 76 1.27 18.06 1.15
N GLY A 77 0.55 17.52 0.17
CA GLY A 77 -0.25 18.26 -0.83
C GLY A 77 0.51 18.96 -1.95
N ALA A 78 1.77 18.62 -2.29
CA ALA A 78 2.52 19.41 -3.26
C ALA A 78 3.25 18.62 -4.37
N TYR A 79 3.00 17.31 -4.51
CA TYR A 79 3.92 16.45 -5.28
C TYR A 79 3.40 16.02 -6.65
N ASP A 80 2.24 16.51 -7.09
CA ASP A 80 1.57 16.07 -8.34
C ASP A 80 1.49 14.52 -8.47
N LEU A 81 1.37 13.81 -7.33
CA LEU A 81 1.18 12.36 -7.30
C LEU A 81 -0.30 12.02 -7.31
N ARG A 82 -0.66 11.01 -8.09
CA ARG A 82 -2.00 10.41 -8.04
C ARG A 82 -2.08 9.41 -6.88
N HIS A 83 -3.30 9.17 -6.41
CA HIS A 83 -3.56 8.25 -5.30
C HIS A 83 -2.83 6.90 -5.44
N GLY A 84 -2.97 6.21 -6.58
CA GLY A 84 -2.30 4.91 -6.79
C GLY A 84 -0.78 4.99 -6.85
N GLU A 85 -0.22 6.12 -7.31
CA GLU A 85 1.22 6.38 -7.24
C GLU A 85 1.68 6.52 -5.78
N ALA A 86 0.94 7.28 -4.97
CA ALA A 86 1.21 7.42 -3.53
C ALA A 86 1.06 6.09 -2.79
N VAL A 87 0.04 5.28 -3.13
CA VAL A 87 -0.16 3.93 -2.56
C VAL A 87 1.02 3.02 -2.90
N ALA A 88 1.56 3.06 -4.12
CA ALA A 88 2.72 2.27 -4.50
C ALA A 88 3.96 2.63 -3.68
N ILE A 89 4.24 3.92 -3.48
CA ILE A 89 5.31 4.40 -2.59
C ILE A 89 5.07 3.87 -1.17
N GLY A 90 3.83 3.97 -0.68
CA GLY A 90 3.44 3.49 0.64
C GLY A 90 3.60 1.97 0.82
N ILE A 91 3.32 1.17 -0.21
CA ILE A 91 3.54 -0.28 -0.21
C ILE A 91 5.04 -0.58 -0.08
N ARG A 92 5.89 0.08 -0.87
CA ARG A 92 7.35 -0.11 -0.80
C ARG A 92 7.90 0.26 0.58
N TYR A 93 7.42 1.38 1.14
CA TYR A 93 7.81 1.83 2.47
C TYR A 93 7.35 0.86 3.56
N ALA A 94 6.11 0.38 3.50
CA ALA A 94 5.58 -0.61 4.44
C ALA A 94 6.35 -1.94 4.38
N ALA A 95 6.79 -2.37 3.20
CA ALA A 95 7.65 -3.54 3.04
C ALA A 95 9.02 -3.35 3.74
N GLU A 96 9.63 -2.17 3.61
CA GLU A 96 10.89 -1.87 4.29
C GLU A 96 10.73 -1.84 5.81
N ILE A 97 9.65 -1.26 6.34
CA ILE A 97 9.33 -1.32 7.77
C ILE A 97 9.17 -2.77 8.22
N ALA A 98 8.42 -3.57 7.48
CA ALA A 98 8.22 -4.99 7.79
C ALA A 98 9.55 -5.75 7.84
N ARG A 99 10.48 -5.47 6.92
CA ARG A 99 11.83 -6.03 6.91
C ARG A 99 12.64 -5.61 8.14
N ARG A 100 12.66 -4.32 8.48
CA ARG A 100 13.36 -3.80 9.68
C ARG A 100 12.84 -4.42 10.97
N LEU A 101 11.54 -4.73 11.02
CA LEU A 101 10.92 -5.44 12.13
C LEU A 101 11.13 -6.97 12.09
N GLY A 102 11.84 -7.50 11.09
CA GLY A 102 12.08 -8.94 10.92
C GLY A 102 10.83 -9.74 10.59
N ARG A 103 9.79 -9.11 10.02
CA ARG A 103 8.53 -9.74 9.64
C ARG A 103 8.59 -10.40 8.27
N ILE A 104 9.39 -9.84 7.37
CA ILE A 104 9.70 -10.37 6.05
C ILE A 104 11.20 -10.30 5.80
N ASP A 105 11.68 -11.07 4.85
CA ASP A 105 13.08 -11.10 4.39
C ASP A 105 13.33 -10.21 3.17
N ASP A 106 14.59 -10.14 2.74
CA ASP A 106 15.00 -9.34 1.58
C ASP A 106 14.39 -9.87 0.27
N ASP A 107 14.16 -11.18 0.14
CA ASP A 107 13.52 -11.78 -1.04
C ASP A 107 12.06 -11.29 -1.17
N ARG A 108 11.36 -11.18 -0.05
CA ARG A 108 9.99 -10.65 -0.05
C ARG A 108 9.94 -9.16 -0.35
N VAL A 109 10.92 -8.36 0.09
CA VAL A 109 11.07 -6.95 -0.32
C VAL A 109 11.34 -6.85 -1.81
N ALA A 110 12.23 -7.68 -2.35
CA ALA A 110 12.50 -7.71 -3.79
C ALA A 110 11.25 -8.09 -4.62
N GLU A 111 10.35 -8.93 -4.09
CA GLU A 111 9.07 -9.20 -4.73
C GLU A 111 8.18 -7.95 -4.79
N HIS A 112 8.13 -7.15 -3.72
CA HIS A 112 7.40 -5.88 -3.73
C HIS A 112 7.93 -4.95 -4.82
N GLU A 113 9.25 -4.79 -4.89
CA GLU A 113 9.89 -3.96 -5.92
C GLU A 113 9.60 -4.46 -7.33
N ARG A 114 9.69 -5.77 -7.55
CA ARG A 114 9.38 -6.40 -8.83
C ARG A 114 7.94 -6.13 -9.27
N VAL A 115 6.98 -6.32 -8.37
CA VAL A 115 5.55 -6.10 -8.67
C VAL A 115 5.28 -4.65 -9.03
N LEU A 116 5.80 -3.71 -8.22
CA LEU A 116 5.63 -2.28 -8.47
C LEU A 116 6.29 -1.85 -9.78
N ALA A 117 7.49 -2.36 -10.09
CA ALA A 117 8.21 -2.11 -11.34
C ALA A 117 7.46 -2.66 -12.57
N THR A 118 6.80 -3.83 -12.45
CA THR A 118 5.98 -4.40 -13.54
C THR A 118 4.85 -3.47 -13.97
N TYR A 119 4.36 -2.65 -13.05
CA TYR A 119 3.31 -1.66 -13.30
C TYR A 119 3.86 -0.24 -13.55
N GLU A 120 5.18 -0.08 -13.66
CA GLU A 120 5.84 1.23 -13.85
C GLU A 120 5.46 2.26 -12.78
N LEU A 121 5.25 1.79 -11.54
CA LEU A 121 4.85 2.62 -10.42
C LEU A 121 6.05 3.21 -9.67
N PRO A 122 5.94 4.45 -9.17
CA PRO A 122 7.00 5.05 -8.36
C PRO A 122 7.14 4.34 -7.00
N THR A 123 8.37 4.27 -6.51
CA THR A 123 8.70 3.63 -5.23
C THR A 123 9.47 4.53 -4.26
N THR A 124 9.80 5.75 -4.70
CA THR A 124 10.61 6.70 -3.94
C THR A 124 9.73 7.78 -3.30
N VAL A 125 9.92 8.00 -2.02
CA VAL A 125 9.30 9.12 -1.31
C VAL A 125 9.79 10.44 -1.94
N PRO A 126 8.90 11.44 -2.17
CA PRO A 126 9.32 12.73 -2.68
C PRO A 126 10.40 13.38 -1.80
N GLU A 127 11.51 13.84 -2.39
CA GLU A 127 12.64 14.43 -1.66
C GLU A 127 12.26 15.67 -0.84
N GLN A 128 11.17 16.35 -1.24
CA GLN A 128 10.66 17.51 -0.54
C GLN A 128 9.96 17.15 0.79
N LEU A 129 9.56 15.91 0.98
CA LEU A 129 8.92 15.41 2.18
C LEU A 129 9.99 14.90 3.15
N THR A 130 10.32 15.73 4.13
CA THR A 130 11.34 15.40 5.13
C THR A 130 10.85 14.36 6.14
N ASP A 131 11.77 13.61 6.75
CA ASP A 131 11.45 12.64 7.81
C ASP A 131 10.69 13.31 8.97
N THR A 132 11.03 14.53 9.32
CA THR A 132 10.33 15.30 10.37
C THR A 132 8.86 15.55 10.01
N GLU A 133 8.59 15.96 8.76
CA GLU A 133 7.21 16.17 8.27
C GLU A 133 6.43 14.87 8.22
N LEU A 134 7.06 13.76 7.79
CA LEU A 134 6.46 12.44 7.81
C LEU A 134 6.07 12.02 9.23
N MET A 135 6.97 12.17 10.20
CA MET A 135 6.70 11.81 11.59
C MET A 135 5.59 12.67 12.18
N ASP A 136 5.55 13.96 11.86
CA ASP A 136 4.46 14.86 12.26
C ASP A 136 3.11 14.42 11.68
N LEU A 137 3.08 14.00 10.40
CA LEU A 137 1.88 13.54 9.75
C LEU A 137 1.38 12.20 10.33
N PHE A 138 2.29 11.25 10.59
CA PHE A 138 1.93 9.99 11.25
C PHE A 138 1.40 10.20 12.68
N SER A 139 1.95 11.16 13.43
CA SER A 139 1.51 11.45 14.80
C SER A 139 0.12 12.10 14.87
N ARG A 140 -0.31 12.78 13.80
CA ARG A 140 -1.64 13.43 13.70
C ARG A 140 -2.77 12.46 13.39
N ASP A 141 -2.47 11.27 12.93
CA ASP A 141 -3.50 10.25 12.74
C ASP A 141 -4.06 9.87 14.14
N LYS A 142 -5.36 10.13 14.34
CA LYS A 142 -6.06 10.05 15.63
C LYS A 142 -6.02 8.67 16.32
N LYS A 143 -5.41 7.69 15.68
CA LYS A 143 -5.19 6.34 16.22
C LYS A 143 -3.85 6.17 16.96
N ALA A 144 -3.04 7.21 17.05
CA ALA A 144 -1.68 7.18 17.62
C ALA A 144 -1.61 7.27 19.17
N ILE A 145 -2.64 6.82 19.91
CA ILE A 145 -2.61 6.83 21.39
C ILE A 145 -1.59 5.81 21.92
N ASP A 146 -1.30 4.74 21.18
CA ASP A 146 -0.36 3.68 21.54
C ASP A 146 0.79 3.49 20.52
N GLY A 147 1.20 4.57 19.84
CA GLY A 147 2.19 4.54 18.76
C GLY A 147 1.56 4.52 17.36
N VAL A 148 2.41 4.61 16.33
CA VAL A 148 1.95 4.64 14.94
C VAL A 148 1.46 3.25 14.53
N THR A 149 0.29 3.22 13.88
CA THR A 149 -0.30 1.99 13.36
C THR A 149 -0.07 1.87 11.86
N PHE A 150 0.53 0.77 11.45
CA PHE A 150 0.71 0.42 10.04
C PHE A 150 0.02 -0.90 9.69
N VAL A 151 -0.33 -1.03 8.44
CA VAL A 151 -0.64 -2.32 7.83
C VAL A 151 0.64 -2.81 7.16
N LEU A 152 1.17 -3.95 7.61
CA LEU A 152 2.47 -4.49 7.20
C LEU A 152 2.33 -5.93 6.71
N ASP A 153 3.20 -6.33 5.79
CA ASP A 153 3.35 -7.74 5.42
C ASP A 153 4.06 -8.54 6.51
N GLY A 154 3.88 -9.85 6.49
CA GLY A 154 4.46 -10.73 7.50
C GLY A 154 4.26 -12.21 7.17
N PRO A 155 4.67 -13.11 8.06
CA PRO A 155 4.67 -14.56 7.81
C PRO A 155 3.27 -15.14 7.55
N ASN A 156 2.22 -14.47 8.01
CA ASN A 156 0.83 -14.88 7.80
C ASN A 156 0.10 -13.98 6.78
N GLY A 157 0.84 -13.20 5.99
CA GLY A 157 0.32 -12.20 5.08
C GLY A 157 0.21 -10.81 5.72
N VAL A 158 -0.57 -9.94 5.07
CA VAL A 158 -0.71 -8.54 5.48
C VAL A 158 -1.64 -8.42 6.69
N GLU A 159 -1.18 -7.70 7.71
CA GLU A 159 -1.93 -7.48 8.95
C GLU A 159 -1.65 -6.10 9.58
N THR A 160 -2.48 -5.70 10.53
CA THR A 160 -2.30 -4.45 11.27
C THR A 160 -1.27 -4.63 12.38
N VAL A 161 -0.29 -3.73 12.44
CA VAL A 161 0.74 -3.67 13.46
C VAL A 161 0.66 -2.33 14.19
N VAL A 162 0.49 -2.36 15.50
CA VAL A 162 0.36 -1.18 16.36
C VAL A 162 1.63 -0.97 17.17
N GLY A 163 1.86 0.26 17.62
CA GLY A 163 2.95 0.55 18.53
C GLY A 163 4.34 0.46 17.89
N ILE A 164 4.46 0.79 16.60
CA ILE A 164 5.76 0.81 15.93
C ILE A 164 6.60 1.96 16.48
N ASP A 165 7.84 1.61 16.89
CA ASP A 165 8.80 2.59 17.35
C ASP A 165 9.11 3.59 16.23
N PRO A 166 9.03 4.91 16.51
CA PRO A 166 9.39 5.95 15.55
C PRO A 166 10.79 5.78 14.94
N GLU A 167 11.76 5.21 15.66
CA GLU A 167 13.11 4.94 15.14
C GLU A 167 13.12 3.93 13.97
N VAL A 168 12.12 3.07 13.88
CA VAL A 168 11.99 2.12 12.77
C VAL A 168 11.45 2.79 11.51
N LEU A 169 10.75 3.92 11.66
CA LEU A 169 10.10 4.65 10.58
C LEU A 169 11.06 5.60 9.83
N ALA A 170 12.17 5.98 10.46
CA ALA A 170 13.23 6.81 9.88
C ALA A 170 14.16 5.96 8.92
#